data_e0f177174e5ecc4d7209280d2356c601
#
_entry.id   e0f177174e5ecc4d7209280d2356c601
#
_cell.length_a   1.000
_cell.length_b   1.000
_cell.length_c   1.000
_cell.angle_alpha   90.00
_cell.angle_beta   90.00
_cell.angle_gamma   90.00
#
_symmetry.space_group_name_H-M   'P 1'
#
loop_
_entity.id
_entity.type
_entity.pdbx_description
1 polymer ?
#
loop_
_entity_poly.entity_id
_entity_poly.type
_entity_poly.pdbx_seq_one_letter_code
_entity_poly.pdbx_strand_id
1 'polypeptide(L)'
;MESENLYVAFQVKNRIFAVPMNDTLGIVAGGNDTTYTFLPNAPKHVKCIVEIDGLLISIVNLPGTYEDLPIMGSYIVVLEHLGQNIGILATEAHLVRILENSILEDKITGQKSFIHNGKTYLKLDISQLYRELGI
;
A
#
# COMPACT_ATOMS: atom_id res chain seq x y z
N MET A 1 15.63 -23.81 9.24
CA MET A 1 16.20 -22.46 9.18
C MET A 1 15.09 -21.48 8.94
N GLU A 2 14.96 -20.48 9.80
CA GLU A 2 13.93 -19.47 9.65
C GLU A 2 14.33 -18.48 8.56
N SER A 3 13.39 -18.13 7.70
CA SER A 3 13.62 -17.15 6.63
C SER A 3 13.12 -15.78 7.08
N GLU A 4 13.97 -14.78 6.91
CA GLU A 4 13.56 -13.39 7.04
C GLU A 4 13.24 -12.84 5.66
N ASN A 5 12.09 -12.17 5.55
CA ASN A 5 11.68 -11.51 4.33
C ASN A 5 11.54 -10.03 4.55
N LEU A 6 11.84 -9.27 3.50
CA LEU A 6 11.68 -7.82 3.52
C LEU A 6 10.25 -7.46 3.10
N TYR A 7 9.67 -6.59 3.90
CA TYR A 7 8.36 -6.02 3.64
C TYR A 7 8.47 -4.50 3.57
N VAL A 8 7.63 -3.91 2.75
CA VAL A 8 7.39 -2.48 2.79
C VAL A 8 6.20 -2.27 3.72
N ALA A 9 6.45 -1.56 4.82
CA ALA A 9 5.41 -1.20 5.77
C ALA A 9 5.01 0.24 5.53
N PHE A 10 3.72 0.52 5.57
CA PHE A 10 3.23 1.88 5.36
C PHE A 10 1.99 2.13 6.21
N GLN A 11 1.85 3.36 6.66
CA GLN A 11 0.75 3.75 7.52
C GLN A 11 -0.30 4.53 6.75
N VAL A 12 -1.55 4.08 6.85
CA VAL A 12 -2.72 4.77 6.31
C VAL A 12 -3.65 5.01 7.49
N LYS A 13 -3.82 6.26 7.88
CA LYS A 13 -4.53 6.65 9.10
C LYS A 13 -3.87 6.00 10.33
N ASN A 14 -4.63 5.24 11.10
CA ASN A 14 -4.12 4.58 12.31
C ASN A 14 -3.79 3.09 12.08
N ARG A 15 -3.74 2.65 10.83
CA ARG A 15 -3.42 1.26 10.48
C ARG A 15 -2.08 1.18 9.79
N ILE A 16 -1.32 0.15 10.12
CA ILE A 16 -0.05 -0.13 9.47
C ILE A 16 -0.23 -1.37 8.61
N PHE A 17 0.05 -1.22 7.33
CA PHE A 17 -0.01 -2.31 6.36
C PHE A 17 1.39 -2.73 5.97
N ALA A 18 1.51 -3.96 5.51
CA ALA A 18 2.79 -4.47 5.02
C ALA A 18 2.56 -5.30 3.76
N VAL A 19 3.43 -5.13 2.78
CA VAL A 19 3.42 -5.90 1.54
C VAL A 19 4.83 -6.44 1.31
N PRO A 20 4.97 -7.63 0.72
CA PRO A 20 6.29 -8.11 0.34
C PRO A 20 6.99 -7.11 -0.56
N MET A 21 8.29 -6.90 -0.34
CA MET A 21 9.04 -5.95 -1.15
C MET A 21 8.99 -6.28 -2.64
N ASN A 22 8.88 -7.55 -2.98
CA ASN A 22 8.79 -7.99 -4.38
C ASN A 22 7.51 -7.53 -5.09
N ASP A 23 6.48 -7.17 -4.34
CA ASP A 23 5.22 -6.66 -4.91
C ASP A 23 5.21 -5.15 -5.03
N THR A 24 6.30 -4.48 -4.67
CA THR A 24 6.41 -3.03 -4.75
C THR A 24 7.39 -2.63 -5.85
N LEU A 25 7.09 -1.56 -6.55
CA LEU A 25 8.02 -0.91 -7.47
C LEU A 25 8.85 0.15 -6.77
N GLY A 26 8.34 0.73 -5.70
CA GLY A 26 9.07 1.73 -4.97
C GLY A 26 8.23 2.54 -4.02
N ILE A 27 8.90 3.41 -3.29
CA ILE A 27 8.30 4.38 -2.40
C ILE A 27 8.75 5.74 -2.88
N VAL A 28 7.80 6.61 -3.18
CA VAL A 28 8.08 7.95 -3.70
C VAL A 28 7.57 8.96 -2.69
N ALA A 29 8.39 9.94 -2.37
CA ALA A 29 7.93 11.04 -1.53
C ALA A 29 6.99 11.93 -2.33
N GLY A 30 5.74 12.03 -1.90
CA GLY A 30 4.81 13.00 -2.43
C GLY A 30 5.19 14.39 -1.93
N GLY A 31 5.18 15.37 -2.81
CA GLY A 31 5.59 16.72 -2.42
C GLY A 31 5.06 17.74 -3.39
N ASN A 32 5.61 18.96 -3.28
CA ASN A 32 5.17 20.09 -4.10
C ASN A 32 5.40 19.88 -5.59
N ASP A 33 6.36 19.05 -5.96
CA ASP A 33 6.69 18.76 -7.35
C ASP A 33 5.83 17.66 -7.97
N THR A 34 4.98 17.03 -7.17
CA THR A 34 4.11 15.96 -7.63
C THR A 34 2.79 16.55 -8.11
N THR A 35 2.42 16.28 -9.35
CA THR A 35 1.15 16.69 -9.91
C THR A 35 0.12 15.60 -9.78
N TYR A 36 -0.96 15.90 -9.08
CA TYR A 36 -2.09 14.98 -8.91
C TYR A 36 -3.24 15.44 -9.80
N THR A 37 -3.74 14.54 -10.63
CA THR A 37 -4.85 14.84 -11.52
C THR A 37 -6.10 14.11 -11.04
N PHE A 38 -7.13 14.88 -10.72
CA PHE A 38 -8.41 14.33 -10.30
C PHE A 38 -9.32 14.17 -11.50
N LEU A 39 -9.88 12.98 -11.68
CA LEU A 39 -10.76 12.67 -12.79
C LEU A 39 -12.21 12.78 -12.35
N PRO A 40 -13.10 13.49 -13.10
CA PRO A 40 -14.49 13.68 -12.67
C PRO A 40 -15.24 12.41 -12.70
N ASN A 41 -15.13 11.42 -13.29
CA ASN A 41 -15.90 10.19 -13.28
C ASN A 41 -15.02 8.97 -12.97
N ALA A 42 -14.05 9.14 -12.09
CA ALA A 42 -13.15 8.06 -11.73
C ALA A 42 -13.90 6.91 -11.05
N PRO A 43 -13.43 5.66 -11.22
CA PRO A 43 -13.96 4.54 -10.44
C PRO A 43 -13.90 4.83 -8.94
N LYS A 44 -14.79 4.19 -8.19
CA LYS A 44 -14.99 4.46 -6.76
C LYS A 44 -13.70 4.43 -5.94
N HIS A 45 -12.77 3.55 -6.27
CA HIS A 45 -11.55 3.38 -5.50
C HIS A 45 -10.38 4.23 -5.99
N VAL A 46 -10.53 4.90 -7.13
CA VAL A 46 -9.48 5.75 -7.67
C VAL A 46 -9.63 7.15 -7.15
N LYS A 47 -8.62 7.63 -6.44
CA LYS A 47 -8.61 8.97 -5.88
C LYS A 47 -8.13 10.00 -6.91
N CYS A 48 -7.05 9.70 -7.58
CA CYS A 48 -6.45 10.59 -8.58
C CYS A 48 -5.42 9.80 -9.38
N ILE A 49 -4.82 10.46 -10.36
CA ILE A 49 -3.73 9.90 -11.15
C ILE A 49 -2.50 10.78 -10.96
N VAL A 50 -1.34 10.14 -10.83
CA VAL A 50 -0.07 10.84 -10.74
C VAL A 50 0.89 10.28 -11.78
N GLU A 51 1.77 11.14 -12.30
CA GLU A 51 2.84 10.71 -13.18
C GLU A 51 4.13 10.58 -12.37
N ILE A 52 4.75 9.40 -12.42
CA ILE A 52 6.01 9.12 -11.76
C ILE A 52 6.95 8.52 -12.82
N ASP A 53 8.05 9.24 -13.09
CA ASP A 53 9.06 8.81 -14.08
C ASP A 53 8.45 8.43 -15.44
N GLY A 54 7.48 9.19 -15.90
CA GLY A 54 6.81 8.95 -17.17
C GLY A 54 5.69 7.92 -17.13
N LEU A 55 5.44 7.29 -15.99
CA LEU A 55 4.35 6.33 -15.82
C LEU A 55 3.16 6.99 -15.16
N LEU A 56 1.98 6.74 -15.72
CA LEU A 56 0.73 7.16 -15.10
C LEU A 56 0.29 6.11 -14.10
N ILE A 57 0.12 6.52 -12.85
CA ILE A 57 -0.21 5.61 -11.77
C ILE A 57 -1.51 6.06 -11.11
N SER A 58 -2.46 5.15 -11.01
CA SER A 58 -3.72 5.41 -10.31
C SER A 58 -3.49 5.33 -8.81
N ILE A 59 -3.80 6.42 -8.11
CA ILE A 59 -3.78 6.42 -6.64
C ILE A 59 -5.12 5.89 -6.17
N VAL A 60 -5.08 4.84 -5.37
CA VAL A 60 -6.28 4.15 -4.91
C VAL A 60 -6.44 4.27 -3.40
N ASN A 61 -7.68 4.19 -2.94
CA ASN A 61 -7.99 4.06 -1.53
C ASN A 61 -8.08 2.58 -1.18
N LEU A 62 -7.43 2.20 -0.09
CA LEU A 62 -7.59 0.85 0.41
C LEU A 62 -9.01 0.65 0.92
N PRO A 63 -9.61 -0.54 0.73
CA PRO A 63 -10.92 -0.83 1.30
C PRO A 63 -10.95 -0.58 2.79
N GLY A 64 -11.97 0.16 3.24
CA GLY A 64 -12.10 0.55 4.65
C GLY A 64 -11.33 1.80 5.05
N THR A 65 -10.64 2.46 4.12
CA THR A 65 -9.87 3.68 4.42
C THR A 65 -10.24 4.81 3.46
N TYR A 66 -11.52 5.12 3.38
CA TYR A 66 -12.02 6.04 2.35
C TYR A 66 -11.83 7.53 2.64
N GLU A 67 -11.22 7.89 3.74
CA GLU A 67 -11.03 9.30 4.05
C GLU A 67 -9.85 9.89 3.28
N ASP A 68 -9.98 11.16 2.94
CA ASP A 68 -8.93 11.87 2.24
C ASP A 68 -7.73 12.09 3.14
N LEU A 69 -6.57 11.62 2.69
CA LEU A 69 -5.31 11.95 3.32
C LEU A 69 -4.80 13.27 2.75
N PRO A 70 -4.06 14.06 3.53
CA PRO A 70 -3.34 15.19 2.97
C PRO A 70 -2.39 14.68 1.88
N ILE A 71 -2.48 15.26 0.69
CA ILE A 71 -1.62 14.83 -0.41
C ILE A 71 -0.19 15.31 -0.19
N MET A 72 -0.02 16.53 0.28
CA MET A 72 1.30 17.09 0.53
C MET A 72 1.97 16.42 1.73
N GLY A 73 3.24 16.08 1.57
CA GLY A 73 4.03 15.44 2.62
C GLY A 73 3.79 13.95 2.78
N SER A 74 2.92 13.37 1.96
CA SER A 74 2.66 11.93 2.00
C SER A 74 3.65 11.16 1.13
N TYR A 75 3.78 9.86 1.41
CA TYR A 75 4.51 8.96 0.55
C TYR A 75 3.53 8.25 -0.39
N ILE A 76 4.03 7.87 -1.55
CA ILE A 76 3.29 7.04 -2.49
C ILE A 76 3.99 5.69 -2.54
N VAL A 77 3.29 4.66 -2.10
CA VAL A 77 3.78 3.28 -2.20
C VAL A 77 3.25 2.73 -3.51
N VAL A 78 4.15 2.42 -4.44
CA VAL A 78 3.77 1.94 -5.77
C VAL A 78 3.83 0.43 -5.78
N LEU A 79 2.70 -0.19 -6.07
CA LEU A 79 2.55 -1.64 -6.15
C LEU A 79 2.39 -2.07 -7.59
N GLU A 80 2.82 -3.30 -7.89
CA GLU A 80 2.63 -3.92 -9.19
C GLU A 80 2.09 -5.33 -9.02
N HIS A 81 1.10 -5.67 -9.83
CA HIS A 81 0.57 -7.02 -9.90
C HIS A 81 0.09 -7.29 -11.33
N LEU A 82 0.64 -8.33 -11.95
CA LEU A 82 0.28 -8.73 -13.30
C LEU A 82 0.36 -7.57 -14.32
N GLY A 83 1.40 -6.75 -14.19
CA GLY A 83 1.63 -5.62 -15.08
C GLY A 83 0.80 -4.38 -14.80
N GLN A 84 -0.03 -4.41 -13.75
CA GLN A 84 -0.86 -3.27 -13.37
C GLN A 84 -0.25 -2.56 -12.17
N ASN A 85 -0.07 -1.24 -12.29
CA ASN A 85 0.55 -0.42 -11.26
C ASN A 85 -0.52 0.42 -10.56
N ILE A 86 -0.48 0.42 -9.25
CA ILE A 86 -1.30 1.31 -8.43
C ILE A 86 -0.41 1.98 -7.39
N GLY A 87 -0.86 3.11 -6.88
CA GLY A 87 -0.19 3.81 -5.81
C GLY A 87 -1.11 3.96 -4.60
N ILE A 88 -0.54 3.90 -3.42
CA ILE A 88 -1.26 4.10 -2.17
C ILE A 88 -0.60 5.26 -1.44
N LEU A 89 -1.40 6.25 -1.05
CA LEU A 89 -0.90 7.35 -0.23
C LEU A 89 -0.77 6.89 1.21
N ALA A 90 0.39 7.16 1.79
CA ALA A 90 0.67 6.79 3.16
C ALA A 90 1.35 7.95 3.88
N THR A 91 1.11 8.06 5.18
CA THR A 91 1.74 9.08 6.00
C THR A 91 3.17 8.71 6.36
N GLU A 92 3.46 7.42 6.44
CA GLU A 92 4.79 6.88 6.70
C GLU A 92 5.00 5.62 5.88
N ALA A 93 6.25 5.37 5.49
CA ALA A 93 6.62 4.15 4.78
C ALA A 93 8.08 3.81 5.10
N HIS A 94 8.34 2.53 5.35
CA HIS A 94 9.68 2.05 5.66
C HIS A 94 9.82 0.55 5.38
N LEU A 95 11.05 0.07 5.34
CA LEU A 95 11.32 -1.35 5.18
C LEU A 95 11.39 -2.02 6.54
N VAL A 96 10.89 -3.25 6.60
CA VAL A 96 10.95 -4.06 7.81
C VAL A 96 11.27 -5.51 7.45
N ARG A 97 12.10 -6.15 8.28
CA ARG A 97 12.44 -7.57 8.13
C ARG A 97 11.59 -8.36 9.08
N ILE A 98 10.91 -9.37 8.56
CA ILE A 98 9.99 -10.18 9.34
C ILE A 98 10.29 -11.66 9.12
N LEU A 99 10.28 -12.42 10.20
CA LEU A 99 10.35 -13.87 10.14
C LEU A 99 9.00 -14.39 9.67
N GLU A 100 8.99 -15.24 8.65
CA GLU A 100 7.73 -15.77 8.11
C GLU A 100 6.90 -16.52 9.15
N ASN A 101 7.55 -17.23 10.08
CA ASN A 101 6.83 -17.95 11.11
C ASN A 101 6.22 -17.06 12.19
N SER A 102 6.52 -15.76 12.18
CA SER A 102 5.88 -14.80 13.11
C SER A 102 4.55 -14.28 12.60
N ILE A 103 4.17 -14.60 11.36
CA ILE A 103 2.93 -14.14 10.77
C ILE A 103 1.77 -14.98 11.29
N LEU A 104 0.78 -14.31 11.84
CA LEU A 104 -0.43 -14.92 12.38
C LEU A 104 -1.57 -14.75 11.39
N GLU A 105 -2.49 -15.71 11.39
CA GLU A 105 -3.68 -15.64 10.55
C GLU A 105 -4.93 -15.73 11.41
N ASP A 106 -5.83 -14.77 11.21
CA ASP A 106 -7.15 -14.82 11.83
C ASP A 106 -7.97 -15.91 11.15
N LYS A 107 -8.43 -16.88 11.94
CA LYS A 107 -9.13 -18.06 11.40
C LYS A 107 -10.51 -17.73 10.82
N ILE A 108 -11.10 -16.63 11.24
CA ILE A 108 -12.43 -16.25 10.77
C ILE A 108 -12.33 -15.42 9.50
N THR A 109 -11.46 -14.39 9.50
CA THR A 109 -11.36 -13.45 8.40
C THR A 109 -10.29 -13.81 7.38
N GLY A 110 -9.33 -14.65 7.75
CA GLY A 110 -8.16 -14.93 6.93
C GLY A 110 -7.12 -13.83 6.93
N GLN A 111 -7.34 -12.76 7.68
CA GLN A 111 -6.41 -11.64 7.74
C GLN A 111 -5.09 -12.08 8.39
N LYS A 112 -4.00 -11.84 7.69
CA LYS A 112 -2.66 -12.09 8.22
C LYS A 112 -2.09 -10.84 8.85
N SER A 113 -1.35 -11.03 9.93
CA SER A 113 -0.76 -9.92 10.67
C SER A 113 0.50 -10.38 11.40
N PHE A 114 1.30 -9.42 11.82
CA PHE A 114 2.45 -9.69 12.69
C PHE A 114 2.67 -8.49 13.60
N ILE A 115 3.39 -8.73 14.69
CA ILE A 115 3.72 -7.69 15.66
C ILE A 115 5.20 -7.37 15.54
N HIS A 116 5.53 -6.09 15.43
CA HIS A 116 6.89 -5.60 15.34
C HIS A 116 7.00 -4.31 16.14
N ASN A 117 7.95 -4.25 17.07
CA ASN A 117 8.13 -3.10 17.97
C ASN A 117 6.84 -2.69 18.68
N GLY A 118 6.06 -3.67 19.13
CA GLY A 118 4.83 -3.43 19.87
C GLY A 118 3.64 -2.96 19.04
N LYS A 119 3.77 -2.91 17.73
CA LYS A 119 2.70 -2.50 16.82
C LYS A 119 2.24 -3.65 15.96
N THR A 120 0.94 -3.67 15.65
CA THR A 120 0.35 -4.68 14.76
C THR A 120 0.39 -4.19 13.32
N TYR A 121 0.97 -5.03 12.45
CA TYR A 121 1.06 -4.78 11.02
C TYR A 121 0.10 -5.74 10.32
N LEU A 122 -0.71 -5.20 9.41
CA LEU A 122 -1.65 -6.01 8.63
C LEU A 122 -0.99 -6.36 7.29
N LYS A 123 -0.84 -7.65 7.02
CA LYS A 123 -0.27 -8.09 5.75
C LYS A 123 -1.33 -8.02 4.67
N LEU A 124 -1.07 -7.26 3.61
CA LEU A 124 -1.96 -7.17 2.46
C LEU A 124 -1.75 -8.36 1.53
N ASP A 125 -2.86 -8.93 1.08
CA ASP A 125 -2.86 -9.89 -0.03
C ASP A 125 -3.07 -9.09 -1.31
N ILE A 126 -2.02 -9.01 -2.13
CA ILE A 126 -2.04 -8.18 -3.35
C ILE A 126 -3.07 -8.69 -4.35
N SER A 127 -3.18 -10.00 -4.54
CA SER A 127 -4.17 -10.56 -5.45
C SER A 127 -5.59 -10.20 -5.04
N GLN A 128 -5.88 -10.30 -3.75
CA GLN A 128 -7.20 -9.94 -3.22
C GLN A 128 -7.45 -8.44 -3.35
N LEU A 129 -6.46 -7.61 -3.06
CA LEU A 129 -6.59 -6.16 -3.18
C LEU A 129 -6.97 -5.77 -4.61
N TYR A 130 -6.26 -6.29 -5.61
CA TYR A 130 -6.54 -5.95 -6.99
C TYR A 130 -7.94 -6.44 -7.42
N ARG A 131 -8.37 -7.59 -6.94
CA ARG A 131 -9.75 -8.06 -7.18
C ARG A 131 -10.78 -7.12 -6.59
N GLU A 132 -10.58 -6.69 -5.36
CA GLU A 132 -11.51 -5.76 -4.70
C GLU A 132 -11.57 -4.40 -5.40
N LEU A 133 -10.47 -3.98 -6.00
CA LEU A 133 -10.40 -2.74 -6.78
C LEU A 133 -11.00 -2.89 -8.18
N GLY A 134 -11.32 -4.11 -8.61
CA GLY A 134 -11.88 -4.36 -9.93
C GLY A 134 -10.87 -4.26 -11.07
N ILE A 135 -9.63 -4.50 -10.77
CA ILE A 135 -8.55 -4.41 -11.77
C ILE A 135 -8.14 -5.80 -12.24
#